data_6629a5ab157b2fbbaccc278ef82d761a
#
_entry.id   6629a5ab157b2fbbaccc278ef82d761a
#
_cell.length_a   1.000
_cell.length_b   1.000
_cell.length_c   1.000
_cell.angle_alpha   90.00
_cell.angle_beta   90.00
_cell.angle_gamma   90.00
#
_symmetry.space_group_name_H-M   'P 1'
#
loop_
_entity.id
_entity.type
_entity.pdbx_description
1 polymer ?
#
loop_
_entity_poly.entity_id
_entity_poly.type
_entity_poly.pdbx_seq_one_letter_code
_entity_poly.pdbx_strand_id
1 'polypeptide(L)'
;SEVNKILLSSNLTFGKKTKQFESNFSKYIKTKNSVYVNSGSSANLLALSVLTNPFLKNHLKPGDEVIVPALSWSTSVWPIIQCNLVPVFVDIDPITLNIDPKKIKEAITKKTKCILIIHTYGNSCSMDEIVKIKEDNKLYLIEDTCESLGAKYKNKFCGTYGDIGTYSFYFSHHITTGEGGMMVSNNKEIIKISKMLRAHGWVRDLDPKDKKYYENKYKHIDKKFLFTNIGYNIRGSEIGSAMGLIQLKKLNKILSIRRSVSKFWINNFKNSKLFNMQIQTNKSLHSWFGIPIVLKTNKVKLNSIRKFFDSNNIETRPIICGNITKQPAMKKFKYKIKGDLKNTNSVMK
;
A
#
# COMPACT_ATOMS: atom_id res chain seq x y z
N SER A 1 -20.60 22.64 4.95
CA SER A 1 -19.35 21.82 4.93
C SER A 1 -18.65 21.95 3.59
N GLU A 2 -17.35 21.60 3.50
CA GLU A 2 -16.62 21.61 2.20
C GLU A 2 -17.22 20.61 1.22
N VAL A 3 -17.77 19.51 1.71
CA VAL A 3 -18.48 18.53 0.88
C VAL A 3 -19.75 19.12 0.26
N ASN A 4 -20.55 19.88 1.04
CA ASN A 4 -21.76 20.54 0.49
C ASN A 4 -21.41 21.52 -0.64
N LYS A 5 -20.31 22.27 -0.50
CA LYS A 5 -19.84 23.16 -1.58
C LYS A 5 -19.51 22.40 -2.86
N ILE A 6 -18.95 21.19 -2.75
CA ILE A 6 -18.68 20.34 -3.91
C ILE A 6 -19.98 19.80 -4.51
N LEU A 7 -20.89 19.29 -3.67
CA LEU A 7 -22.19 18.78 -4.13
C LEU A 7 -23.03 19.82 -4.88
N LEU A 8 -22.94 21.09 -4.46
CA LEU A 8 -23.61 22.21 -5.12
C LEU A 8 -22.83 22.73 -6.34
N SER A 9 -21.63 22.24 -6.59
CA SER A 9 -20.84 22.60 -7.76
C SER A 9 -21.08 21.60 -8.90
N SER A 10 -20.85 22.02 -10.15
CA SER A 10 -20.87 21.11 -11.32
C SER A 10 -19.63 20.21 -11.44
N ASN A 11 -18.66 20.31 -10.52
CA ASN A 11 -17.38 19.61 -10.58
C ASN A 11 -17.30 18.51 -9.51
N LEU A 12 -17.89 17.35 -9.77
CA LEU A 12 -17.90 16.21 -8.83
C LEU A 12 -16.70 15.26 -8.97
N THR A 13 -16.01 15.31 -10.12
CA THR A 13 -14.86 14.45 -10.42
C THR A 13 -13.64 15.31 -10.69
N PHE A 14 -12.50 14.83 -10.37
CA PHE A 14 -11.15 15.32 -10.65
C PHE A 14 -11.01 16.83 -10.95
N GLY A 15 -10.99 17.65 -9.91
CA GLY A 15 -10.91 19.11 -10.02
C GLY A 15 -9.83 19.73 -9.11
N LYS A 16 -10.16 20.92 -8.58
CA LYS A 16 -9.23 21.71 -7.74
C LYS A 16 -8.90 21.03 -6.41
N LYS A 17 -9.87 20.37 -5.75
CA LYS A 17 -9.67 19.72 -4.45
C LYS A 17 -8.76 18.49 -4.60
N THR A 18 -8.90 17.73 -5.69
CA THR A 18 -8.04 16.59 -5.99
C THR A 18 -6.58 17.04 -6.13
N LYS A 19 -6.31 18.07 -6.93
CA LYS A 19 -4.96 18.63 -7.09
C LYS A 19 -4.39 19.15 -5.76
N GLN A 20 -5.22 19.81 -4.96
CA GLN A 20 -4.83 20.32 -3.65
C GLN A 20 -4.55 19.18 -2.66
N PHE A 21 -5.35 18.12 -2.68
CA PHE A 21 -5.14 16.95 -1.82
C PHE A 21 -3.85 16.21 -2.20
N GLU A 22 -3.62 15.96 -3.48
CA GLU A 22 -2.35 15.40 -3.99
C GLU A 22 -1.16 16.23 -3.52
N SER A 23 -1.18 17.55 -3.75
CA SER A 23 -0.09 18.45 -3.34
C SER A 23 0.15 18.45 -1.82
N ASN A 24 -0.92 18.53 -1.00
CA ASN A 24 -0.80 18.55 0.45
C ASN A 24 -0.33 17.20 1.00
N PHE A 25 -0.77 16.09 0.41
CA PHE A 25 -0.30 14.77 0.77
C PHE A 25 1.18 14.59 0.47
N SER A 26 1.63 14.98 -0.72
CA SER A 26 3.05 14.97 -1.10
C SER A 26 3.91 15.78 -0.12
N LYS A 27 3.46 16.97 0.26
CA LYS A 27 4.14 17.82 1.25
C LYS A 27 4.22 17.14 2.61
N TYR A 28 3.12 16.52 3.06
CA TYR A 28 3.06 15.85 4.37
C TYR A 28 4.06 14.70 4.47
N ILE A 29 4.09 13.78 3.48
CA ILE A 29 4.98 12.62 3.50
C ILE A 29 6.37 12.89 2.92
N LYS A 30 6.65 14.14 2.50
CA LYS A 30 7.94 14.58 1.94
C LYS A 30 8.34 13.81 0.66
N THR A 31 7.40 13.65 -0.26
CA THR A 31 7.63 13.12 -1.61
C THR A 31 7.39 14.20 -2.67
N LYS A 32 7.93 14.02 -3.87
CA LYS A 32 7.77 15.00 -4.95
C LYS A 32 6.37 15.03 -5.52
N ASN A 33 5.73 13.86 -5.66
CA ASN A 33 4.46 13.74 -6.35
C ASN A 33 3.56 12.67 -5.71
N SER A 34 2.26 12.87 -5.84
CA SER A 34 1.24 11.89 -5.52
C SER A 34 0.12 11.87 -6.55
N VAL A 35 -0.56 10.75 -6.67
CA VAL A 35 -1.65 10.49 -7.62
C VAL A 35 -2.80 9.88 -6.85
N TYR A 36 -3.89 10.64 -6.67
CA TYR A 36 -5.08 10.20 -5.95
C TYR A 36 -5.94 9.29 -6.81
N VAL A 37 -6.34 8.15 -6.25
CA VAL A 37 -7.16 7.11 -6.87
C VAL A 37 -8.36 6.74 -5.98
N ASN A 38 -9.28 5.94 -6.51
CA ASN A 38 -10.54 5.61 -5.84
C ASN A 38 -10.43 4.56 -4.72
N SER A 39 -9.27 3.90 -4.54
CA SER A 39 -9.03 2.99 -3.41
C SER A 39 -7.54 2.64 -3.25
N GLY A 40 -7.15 2.12 -2.08
CA GLY A 40 -5.82 1.55 -1.88
C GLY A 40 -5.53 0.37 -2.80
N SER A 41 -6.56 -0.44 -3.08
CA SER A 41 -6.47 -1.54 -4.05
C SER A 41 -6.12 -1.05 -5.45
N SER A 42 -6.73 0.03 -5.88
CA SER A 42 -6.42 0.69 -7.16
C SER A 42 -5.03 1.33 -7.14
N ALA A 43 -4.55 1.81 -5.99
CA ALA A 43 -3.18 2.31 -5.88
C ALA A 43 -2.15 1.20 -6.11
N ASN A 44 -2.36 0.01 -5.52
CA ASN A 44 -1.51 -1.17 -5.74
C ASN A 44 -1.58 -1.66 -7.20
N LEU A 45 -2.78 -1.71 -7.79
CA LEU A 45 -2.95 -2.07 -9.20
C LEU A 45 -2.23 -1.06 -10.12
N LEU A 46 -2.40 0.22 -9.86
CA LEU A 46 -1.75 1.29 -10.62
C LEU A 46 -0.23 1.19 -10.53
N ALA A 47 0.32 0.91 -9.34
CA ALA A 47 1.76 0.76 -9.12
C ALA A 47 2.36 -0.34 -10.02
N LEU A 48 1.75 -1.53 -10.03
CA LEU A 48 2.22 -2.64 -10.86
C LEU A 48 1.96 -2.41 -12.35
N SER A 49 0.81 -1.83 -12.71
CA SER A 49 0.49 -1.48 -14.09
C SER A 49 1.47 -0.45 -14.68
N VAL A 50 1.98 0.48 -13.87
CA VAL A 50 3.04 1.40 -14.30
C VAL A 50 4.34 0.67 -14.52
N LEU A 51 4.72 -0.24 -13.61
CA LEU A 51 5.97 -1.00 -13.75
C LEU A 51 5.95 -1.98 -14.93
N THR A 52 4.78 -2.43 -15.38
CA THR A 52 4.63 -3.28 -16.58
C THR A 52 4.35 -2.49 -17.86
N ASN A 53 4.21 -1.16 -17.75
CA ASN A 53 3.86 -0.34 -18.91
C ASN A 53 5.04 -0.18 -19.88
N PRO A 54 4.87 -0.44 -21.19
CA PRO A 54 5.96 -0.39 -22.17
C PRO A 54 6.58 1.00 -22.37
N PHE A 55 5.93 2.06 -21.91
CA PHE A 55 6.50 3.42 -21.92
C PHE A 55 7.48 3.66 -20.77
N LEU A 56 7.54 2.77 -19.77
CA LEU A 56 8.55 2.85 -18.71
C LEU A 56 9.84 2.17 -19.17
N LYS A 57 10.95 2.89 -19.09
CA LYS A 57 12.26 2.27 -19.33
C LYS A 57 12.50 1.16 -18.30
N ASN A 58 12.94 -0.01 -18.76
CA ASN A 58 13.16 -1.21 -17.92
C ASN A 58 11.86 -1.74 -17.26
N HIS A 59 10.71 -1.63 -17.96
CA HIS A 59 9.46 -2.19 -17.47
C HIS A 59 9.51 -3.72 -17.28
N LEU A 60 8.70 -4.21 -16.37
CA LEU A 60 8.51 -5.63 -16.10
C LEU A 60 7.75 -6.29 -17.25
N LYS A 61 8.06 -7.55 -17.51
CA LYS A 61 7.44 -8.34 -18.58
C LYS A 61 6.59 -9.48 -18.01
N PRO A 62 5.61 -9.98 -18.76
CA PRO A 62 4.85 -11.15 -18.35
C PRO A 62 5.76 -12.30 -17.92
N GLY A 63 5.48 -12.88 -16.76
CA GLY A 63 6.27 -13.95 -16.16
C GLY A 63 7.45 -13.52 -15.30
N ASP A 64 7.76 -12.21 -15.20
CA ASP A 64 8.70 -11.70 -14.22
C ASP A 64 8.17 -11.92 -12.80
N GLU A 65 9.08 -12.09 -11.86
CA GLU A 65 8.77 -12.45 -10.48
C GLU A 65 8.73 -11.20 -9.58
N VAL A 66 7.71 -11.17 -8.71
CA VAL A 66 7.55 -10.17 -7.65
C VAL A 66 7.59 -10.87 -6.30
N ILE A 67 8.60 -10.61 -5.48
CA ILE A 67 8.69 -11.13 -4.13
C ILE A 67 7.70 -10.38 -3.24
N VAL A 68 6.88 -11.10 -2.46
CA VAL A 68 5.83 -10.56 -1.61
C VAL A 68 5.68 -11.41 -0.34
N PRO A 69 5.36 -10.83 0.85
CA PRO A 69 5.13 -11.65 2.04
C PRO A 69 3.87 -12.51 1.89
N ALA A 70 3.91 -13.73 2.44
CA ALA A 70 2.73 -14.61 2.44
C ALA A 70 1.62 -14.11 3.40
N LEU A 71 1.97 -13.34 4.44
CA LEU A 71 1.03 -12.61 5.28
C LEU A 71 0.64 -11.32 4.55
N SER A 72 -0.45 -11.35 3.81
CA SER A 72 -0.84 -10.25 2.91
C SER A 72 -2.34 -10.03 2.90
N TRP A 73 -2.74 -8.80 2.57
CA TRP A 73 -4.08 -8.53 2.08
C TRP A 73 -4.19 -8.93 0.59
N SER A 74 -5.37 -9.32 0.17
CA SER A 74 -5.60 -9.82 -1.20
C SER A 74 -5.15 -8.83 -2.28
N THR A 75 -5.42 -7.55 -2.11
CA THR A 75 -5.10 -6.52 -3.10
C THR A 75 -3.66 -6.02 -3.08
N SER A 76 -2.81 -6.54 -2.19
CA SER A 76 -1.35 -6.46 -2.34
C SER A 76 -0.83 -7.52 -3.32
N VAL A 77 -1.57 -8.63 -3.52
CA VAL A 77 -1.17 -9.78 -4.35
C VAL A 77 -1.88 -9.84 -5.70
N TRP A 78 -3.22 -9.59 -5.73
CA TRP A 78 -3.99 -9.72 -6.98
C TRP A 78 -3.42 -8.88 -8.12
N PRO A 79 -2.96 -7.64 -7.92
CA PRO A 79 -2.36 -6.84 -9.00
C PRO A 79 -1.12 -7.48 -9.64
N ILE A 80 -0.34 -8.29 -8.90
CA ILE A 80 0.80 -9.03 -9.47
C ILE A 80 0.30 -9.99 -10.55
N ILE A 81 -0.75 -10.75 -10.22
CA ILE A 81 -1.37 -11.72 -11.14
C ILE A 81 -2.08 -11.01 -12.31
N GLN A 82 -2.83 -9.95 -12.00
CA GLN A 82 -3.55 -9.14 -13.01
C GLN A 82 -2.63 -8.49 -14.04
N CYS A 83 -1.39 -8.19 -13.64
CA CYS A 83 -0.35 -7.69 -14.54
C CYS A 83 0.47 -8.81 -15.21
N ASN A 84 0.01 -10.06 -15.19
CA ASN A 84 0.69 -11.23 -15.75
C ASN A 84 2.09 -11.50 -15.15
N LEU A 85 2.33 -11.05 -13.92
CA LEU A 85 3.54 -11.31 -13.15
C LEU A 85 3.36 -12.53 -12.25
N VAL A 86 4.44 -13.07 -11.73
CA VAL A 86 4.41 -14.26 -10.86
C VAL A 86 4.74 -13.85 -9.42
N PRO A 87 3.79 -13.93 -8.47
CA PRO A 87 4.10 -13.69 -7.07
C PRO A 87 5.00 -14.82 -6.52
N VAL A 88 6.07 -14.43 -5.83
CA VAL A 88 6.97 -15.32 -5.10
C VAL A 88 6.80 -15.04 -3.61
N PHE A 89 6.09 -15.92 -2.94
CA PHE A 89 5.79 -15.77 -1.52
C PHE A 89 6.96 -16.16 -0.65
N VAL A 90 7.26 -15.32 0.32
CA VAL A 90 8.27 -15.54 1.35
C VAL A 90 7.67 -15.38 2.73
N ASP A 91 8.36 -15.95 3.72
CA ASP A 91 7.91 -15.89 5.11
C ASP A 91 8.17 -14.53 5.75
N ILE A 92 7.57 -14.31 6.89
CA ILE A 92 7.67 -13.11 7.72
C ILE A 92 8.55 -13.35 8.94
N ASP A 93 9.02 -12.28 9.53
CA ASP A 93 9.51 -12.27 10.90
C ASP A 93 8.29 -12.35 11.85
N PRO A 94 8.23 -13.38 12.75
CA PRO A 94 7.04 -13.61 13.59
C PRO A 94 6.88 -12.57 14.71
N ILE A 95 7.89 -11.75 14.95
CA ILE A 95 7.91 -10.73 16.01
C ILE A 95 7.38 -9.41 15.48
N THR A 96 7.87 -8.98 14.32
CA THR A 96 7.48 -7.73 13.68
C THR A 96 6.29 -7.89 12.74
N LEU A 97 5.95 -9.11 12.35
CA LEU A 97 4.94 -9.50 11.35
C LEU A 97 5.25 -8.95 9.94
N ASN A 98 6.41 -8.38 9.73
CA ASN A 98 6.87 -7.87 8.45
C ASN A 98 7.62 -8.95 7.66
N ILE A 99 7.73 -8.72 6.34
CA ILE A 99 8.55 -9.57 5.49
C ILE A 99 9.98 -9.71 6.04
N ASP A 100 10.52 -10.93 6.08
CA ASP A 100 11.90 -11.19 6.53
C ASP A 100 12.90 -10.86 5.40
N PRO A 101 13.82 -9.89 5.58
CA PRO A 101 14.82 -9.54 4.58
C PRO A 101 15.73 -10.73 4.17
N LYS A 102 15.98 -11.66 5.08
CA LYS A 102 16.77 -12.88 4.75
C LYS A 102 15.99 -13.74 3.75
N LYS A 103 14.68 -13.87 3.93
CA LYS A 103 13.83 -14.64 3.02
C LYS A 103 13.69 -13.96 1.65
N ILE A 104 13.74 -12.63 1.60
CA ILE A 104 13.83 -11.90 0.32
C ILE A 104 15.10 -12.33 -0.42
N LYS A 105 16.28 -12.28 0.23
CA LYS A 105 17.57 -12.65 -0.39
C LYS A 105 17.55 -14.08 -0.94
N GLU A 106 17.02 -15.03 -0.15
CA GLU A 106 16.91 -16.44 -0.54
C GLU A 106 15.98 -16.66 -1.76
N ALA A 107 15.02 -15.75 -1.99
CA ALA A 107 14.00 -15.87 -3.04
C ALA A 107 14.41 -15.24 -4.37
N ILE A 108 15.48 -14.46 -4.41
CA ILE A 108 15.92 -13.77 -5.62
C ILE A 108 16.38 -14.79 -6.68
N THR A 109 15.87 -14.61 -7.90
CA THR A 109 16.26 -15.34 -9.11
C THR A 109 16.56 -14.37 -10.24
N LYS A 110 17.02 -14.87 -11.39
CA LYS A 110 17.20 -14.06 -12.62
C LYS A 110 15.88 -13.43 -13.13
N LYS A 111 14.72 -14.02 -12.76
CA LYS A 111 13.39 -13.53 -13.10
C LYS A 111 12.84 -12.52 -12.11
N THR A 112 13.42 -12.39 -10.93
CA THR A 112 13.01 -11.40 -9.94
C THR A 112 13.29 -10.00 -10.46
N LYS A 113 12.24 -9.14 -10.50
CA LYS A 113 12.33 -7.76 -10.98
C LYS A 113 11.75 -6.75 -10.00
N CYS A 114 10.95 -7.21 -9.02
CA CYS A 114 10.31 -6.33 -8.05
C CYS A 114 10.21 -7.00 -6.69
N ILE A 115 10.27 -6.19 -5.65
CA ILE A 115 9.89 -6.55 -4.28
C ILE A 115 8.69 -5.69 -3.92
N LEU A 116 7.60 -6.31 -3.46
CA LEU A 116 6.46 -5.63 -2.87
C LEU A 116 6.44 -5.95 -1.38
N ILE A 117 6.67 -4.94 -0.55
CA ILE A 117 6.62 -5.09 0.90
C ILE A 117 5.35 -4.48 1.46
N ILE A 118 4.93 -4.97 2.62
CA ILE A 118 3.80 -4.45 3.39
C ILE A 118 4.33 -4.02 4.75
N HIS A 119 4.07 -2.79 5.14
CA HIS A 119 4.35 -2.30 6.49
C HIS A 119 3.20 -2.69 7.42
N THR A 120 3.24 -3.93 7.89
CA THR A 120 2.12 -4.63 8.53
C THR A 120 1.64 -3.91 9.80
N TYR A 121 0.36 -3.58 9.84
CA TYR A 121 -0.32 -2.86 10.94
C TYR A 121 0.29 -1.50 11.30
N GLY A 122 1.10 -0.92 10.43
CA GLY A 122 1.77 0.35 10.69
C GLY A 122 3.18 0.22 11.26
N ASN A 123 3.72 -1.00 11.30
CA ASN A 123 5.10 -1.29 11.70
C ASN A 123 6.00 -1.24 10.47
N SER A 124 7.03 -0.41 10.48
CA SER A 124 7.96 -0.35 9.34
C SER A 124 8.73 -1.66 9.16
N CYS A 125 8.89 -2.11 7.93
CA CYS A 125 9.89 -3.13 7.59
C CYS A 125 11.33 -2.64 7.90
N SER A 126 12.30 -3.55 7.95
CA SER A 126 13.74 -3.24 8.09
C SER A 126 14.30 -2.61 6.81
N MET A 127 14.04 -1.32 6.63
CA MET A 127 14.24 -0.65 5.35
C MET A 127 15.71 -0.56 4.92
N ASP A 128 16.66 -0.48 5.87
CA ASP A 128 18.10 -0.47 5.52
C ASP A 128 18.50 -1.74 4.75
N GLU A 129 18.03 -2.90 5.23
CA GLU A 129 18.34 -4.18 4.60
C GLU A 129 17.60 -4.34 3.26
N ILE A 130 16.33 -3.97 3.23
CA ILE A 130 15.48 -4.13 2.02
C ILE A 130 15.95 -3.20 0.89
N VAL A 131 16.28 -1.94 1.21
CA VAL A 131 16.81 -1.00 0.22
C VAL A 131 18.15 -1.49 -0.33
N LYS A 132 19.03 -1.99 0.54
CA LYS A 132 20.30 -2.59 0.10
C LYS A 132 20.06 -3.78 -0.84
N ILE A 133 19.15 -4.69 -0.50
CA ILE A 133 18.80 -5.84 -1.37
C ILE A 133 18.29 -5.34 -2.73
N LYS A 134 17.42 -4.35 -2.73
CA LYS A 134 16.87 -3.73 -3.95
C LYS A 134 17.98 -3.16 -4.83
N GLU A 135 18.91 -2.42 -4.25
CA GLU A 135 20.02 -1.77 -4.96
C GLU A 135 21.03 -2.77 -5.50
N ASP A 136 21.47 -3.72 -4.67
CA ASP A 136 22.45 -4.77 -5.06
C ASP A 136 21.94 -5.61 -6.25
N ASN A 137 20.60 -5.78 -6.38
CA ASN A 137 19.98 -6.62 -7.40
C ASN A 137 19.26 -5.82 -8.50
N LYS A 138 19.30 -4.48 -8.47
CA LYS A 138 18.64 -3.58 -9.43
C LYS A 138 17.14 -3.85 -9.58
N LEU A 139 16.45 -4.11 -8.46
CA LEU A 139 15.03 -4.41 -8.41
C LEU A 139 14.20 -3.14 -8.21
N TYR A 140 12.95 -3.17 -8.67
CA TYR A 140 11.95 -2.21 -8.20
C TYR A 140 11.52 -2.56 -6.77
N LEU A 141 11.13 -1.53 -6.01
CA LEU A 141 10.57 -1.68 -4.67
C LEU A 141 9.24 -0.92 -4.59
N ILE A 142 8.16 -1.65 -4.33
CA ILE A 142 6.85 -1.10 -3.98
C ILE A 142 6.66 -1.25 -2.47
N GLU A 143 6.27 -0.16 -1.82
CA GLU A 143 5.88 -0.15 -0.42
C GLU A 143 4.35 -0.04 -0.32
N ASP A 144 3.68 -1.13 0.06
CA ASP A 144 2.28 -1.07 0.46
C ASP A 144 2.21 -0.50 1.87
N THR A 145 1.79 0.75 1.96
CA THR A 145 1.62 1.52 3.19
C THR A 145 0.16 1.78 3.52
N CYS A 146 -0.76 0.98 2.98
CA CYS A 146 -2.19 1.14 3.27
C CYS A 146 -2.48 1.10 4.77
N GLU A 147 -1.79 0.24 5.52
CA GLU A 147 -1.93 0.12 6.98
C GLU A 147 -0.95 1.01 7.76
N SER A 148 -0.12 1.83 7.10
CA SER A 148 1.04 2.46 7.77
C SER A 148 1.22 3.95 7.48
N LEU A 149 0.14 4.65 7.14
CA LEU A 149 0.19 6.10 6.99
C LEU A 149 0.69 6.77 8.27
N GLY A 150 1.75 7.55 8.15
CA GLY A 150 2.40 8.22 9.28
C GLY A 150 3.45 7.38 10.02
N ALA A 151 3.66 6.12 9.63
CA ALA A 151 4.81 5.33 10.08
C ALA A 151 6.11 5.88 9.48
N LYS A 152 7.21 5.70 10.22
CA LYS A 152 8.53 6.14 9.79
C LYS A 152 9.58 5.09 10.11
N TYR A 153 10.65 5.11 9.33
CA TYR A 153 11.92 4.44 9.63
C TYR A 153 13.04 5.49 9.57
N LYS A 154 13.90 5.58 10.58
CA LYS A 154 14.95 6.63 10.67
C LYS A 154 14.44 8.01 10.26
N ASN A 155 13.31 8.44 10.82
CA ASN A 155 12.66 9.74 10.56
C ASN A 155 12.13 9.98 9.13
N LYS A 156 12.32 9.05 8.18
CA LYS A 156 11.73 9.12 6.83
C LYS A 156 10.43 8.32 6.79
N PHE A 157 9.40 8.85 6.13
CA PHE A 157 8.10 8.18 6.06
C PHE A 157 8.18 6.86 5.26
N CYS A 158 7.50 5.81 5.77
CA CYS A 158 7.22 4.61 4.98
C CYS A 158 6.44 4.98 3.70
N GLY A 159 6.69 4.27 2.62
CA GLY A 159 6.15 4.59 1.28
C GLY A 159 7.00 5.57 0.49
N THR A 160 8.16 5.98 1.02
CA THR A 160 9.07 6.92 0.33
C THR A 160 10.49 6.39 0.15
N TYR A 161 10.76 5.17 0.59
CA TYR A 161 12.05 4.48 0.43
C TYR A 161 12.20 3.82 -0.92
N GLY A 162 11.10 3.21 -1.40
CA GLY A 162 11.04 2.52 -2.68
C GLY A 162 10.82 3.44 -3.88
N ASP A 163 10.58 2.81 -5.02
CA ASP A 163 10.26 3.51 -6.26
C ASP A 163 8.81 4.02 -6.26
N ILE A 164 7.91 3.25 -5.61
CA ILE A 164 6.48 3.57 -5.47
C ILE A 164 6.03 3.24 -4.06
N GLY A 165 5.27 4.15 -3.45
CA GLY A 165 4.49 3.91 -2.23
C GLY A 165 2.99 3.99 -2.50
N THR A 166 2.19 3.17 -1.84
CA THR A 166 0.74 3.15 -1.98
C THR A 166 0.06 3.30 -0.62
N TYR A 167 -1.07 4.01 -0.60
CA TYR A 167 -1.83 4.30 0.62
C TYR A 167 -3.31 4.10 0.39
N SER A 168 -4.04 3.79 1.47
CA SER A 168 -5.49 3.68 1.46
C SER A 168 -6.15 4.69 2.38
N PHE A 169 -7.31 5.19 1.95
CA PHE A 169 -8.17 6.06 2.72
C PHE A 169 -9.57 5.47 2.87
N TYR A 170 -9.65 4.14 2.93
CA TYR A 170 -10.87 3.42 3.28
C TYR A 170 -11.34 3.83 4.69
N PHE A 171 -12.63 3.69 5.00
CA PHE A 171 -13.21 4.29 6.21
C PHE A 171 -12.52 3.88 7.52
N SER A 172 -11.95 2.68 7.61
CA SER A 172 -11.30 2.17 8.82
C SER A 172 -9.80 2.51 8.93
N HIS A 173 -9.23 3.24 7.97
CA HIS A 173 -7.80 3.59 7.97
C HIS A 173 -7.49 4.82 8.85
N HIS A 174 -6.23 5.23 8.92
CA HIS A 174 -5.77 6.36 9.73
C HIS A 174 -6.51 7.67 9.41
N ILE A 175 -6.77 7.90 8.13
CA ILE A 175 -7.69 8.94 7.62
C ILE A 175 -8.58 8.32 6.56
N THR A 176 -9.74 8.93 6.33
CA THR A 176 -10.71 8.39 5.39
C THR A 176 -11.21 9.42 4.39
N THR A 177 -11.51 8.95 3.18
CA THR A 177 -12.28 9.67 2.16
C THR A 177 -13.57 8.93 1.79
N GLY A 178 -14.04 8.04 2.68
CA GLY A 178 -15.01 6.99 2.40
C GLY A 178 -14.34 5.84 1.69
N GLU A 179 -14.13 5.98 0.40
CA GLU A 179 -13.22 5.21 -0.44
C GLU A 179 -12.15 6.14 -1.01
N GLY A 180 -10.92 5.65 -1.16
CA GLY A 180 -9.81 6.39 -1.75
C GLY A 180 -8.46 5.73 -1.54
N GLY A 181 -7.49 6.15 -2.34
CA GLY A 181 -6.10 5.73 -2.21
C GLY A 181 -5.15 6.75 -2.82
N MET A 182 -3.87 6.59 -2.56
CA MET A 182 -2.84 7.45 -3.11
C MET A 182 -1.65 6.61 -3.55
N MET A 183 -1.12 6.88 -4.73
CA MET A 183 0.17 6.39 -5.17
C MET A 183 1.17 7.53 -5.13
N VAL A 184 2.39 7.27 -4.67
CA VAL A 184 3.45 8.28 -4.61
C VAL A 184 4.72 7.78 -5.26
N SER A 185 5.48 8.69 -5.87
CA SER A 185 6.81 8.41 -6.41
C SER A 185 7.62 9.71 -6.57
N ASN A 186 8.93 9.59 -6.46
CA ASN A 186 9.86 10.66 -6.81
C ASN A 186 10.31 10.59 -8.28
N ASN A 187 9.98 9.53 -8.99
CA ASN A 187 10.29 9.35 -10.41
C ASN A 187 9.21 10.01 -11.28
N LYS A 188 9.61 10.99 -12.09
CA LYS A 188 8.70 11.75 -12.94
C LYS A 188 8.05 10.88 -14.03
N GLU A 189 8.76 9.89 -14.57
CA GLU A 189 8.23 9.00 -15.62
C GLU A 189 7.12 8.09 -15.04
N ILE A 190 7.34 7.51 -13.85
CA ILE A 190 6.35 6.74 -13.13
C ILE A 190 5.08 7.58 -12.90
N ILE A 191 5.21 8.81 -12.43
CA ILE A 191 4.07 9.71 -12.17
C ILE A 191 3.34 10.09 -13.46
N LYS A 192 4.07 10.37 -14.53
CA LYS A 192 3.47 10.67 -15.83
C LYS A 192 2.62 9.51 -16.36
N ILE A 193 3.18 8.29 -16.34
CA ILE A 193 2.46 7.08 -16.75
C ILE A 193 1.25 6.85 -15.82
N SER A 194 1.41 7.03 -14.51
CA SER A 194 0.32 6.86 -13.52
C SER A 194 -0.86 7.78 -13.81
N LYS A 195 -0.61 9.05 -14.12
CA LYS A 195 -1.67 10.01 -14.46
C LYS A 195 -2.46 9.58 -15.70
N MET A 196 -1.78 9.03 -16.71
CA MET A 196 -2.45 8.48 -17.91
C MET A 196 -3.25 7.23 -17.56
N LEU A 197 -2.63 6.22 -16.92
CA LEU A 197 -3.28 4.95 -16.60
C LEU A 197 -4.48 5.12 -15.67
N ARG A 198 -4.44 6.06 -14.73
CA ARG A 198 -5.55 6.38 -13.83
C ARG A 198 -6.82 6.77 -14.57
N ALA A 199 -6.69 7.38 -15.75
CA ALA A 199 -7.78 7.98 -16.51
C ALA A 199 -7.71 7.58 -17.98
N HIS A 200 -8.00 6.32 -18.28
CA HIS A 200 -8.18 5.77 -19.65
C HIS A 200 -6.96 5.86 -20.59
N GLY A 201 -5.78 6.26 -20.13
CA GLY A 201 -4.63 6.58 -20.99
C GLY A 201 -4.65 8.00 -21.56
N TRP A 202 -5.45 8.89 -20.98
CA TRP A 202 -5.69 10.25 -21.44
C TRP A 202 -4.53 11.19 -21.13
N VAL A 203 -4.20 12.10 -22.06
CA VAL A 203 -3.18 13.14 -21.84
C VAL A 203 -3.70 14.35 -21.08
N ARG A 204 -5.02 14.48 -20.89
CA ARG A 204 -5.68 15.65 -20.31
C ARG A 204 -5.15 16.04 -18.93
N ASP A 205 -4.82 15.04 -18.11
CA ASP A 205 -4.43 15.24 -16.71
C ASP A 205 -2.90 15.32 -16.52
N LEU A 206 -2.14 15.33 -17.61
CA LEU A 206 -0.70 15.53 -17.60
C LEU A 206 -0.33 16.97 -17.26
N ASP A 207 0.92 17.17 -16.87
CA ASP A 207 1.49 18.49 -16.68
C ASP A 207 1.50 19.27 -18.03
N PRO A 208 1.37 20.60 -18.03
CA PRO A 208 1.18 21.40 -19.25
C PRO A 208 2.22 21.13 -20.34
N LYS A 209 3.50 20.91 -19.94
CA LYS A 209 4.60 20.60 -20.88
C LYS A 209 4.38 19.28 -21.60
N ASP A 210 4.07 18.21 -20.86
CA ASP A 210 3.85 16.88 -21.42
C ASP A 210 2.56 16.85 -22.28
N LYS A 211 1.51 17.51 -21.80
CA LYS A 211 0.26 17.64 -22.57
C LYS A 211 0.51 18.32 -23.90
N LYS A 212 1.18 19.49 -23.93
CA LYS A 212 1.51 20.21 -25.16
C LYS A 212 2.38 19.38 -26.11
N TYR A 213 3.31 18.58 -25.57
CA TYR A 213 4.12 17.68 -26.39
C TYR A 213 3.25 16.70 -27.18
N TYR A 214 2.33 16.00 -26.51
CA TYR A 214 1.46 15.04 -27.18
C TYR A 214 0.46 15.70 -28.14
N GLU A 215 -0.14 16.83 -27.77
CA GLU A 215 -1.04 17.60 -28.63
C GLU A 215 -0.37 18.07 -29.90
N ASN A 216 0.90 18.47 -29.83
CA ASN A 216 1.68 18.86 -31.01
C ASN A 216 2.10 17.67 -31.88
N LYS A 217 2.38 16.52 -31.25
CA LYS A 217 2.75 15.29 -31.95
C LYS A 217 1.60 14.68 -32.73
N TYR A 218 0.38 14.78 -32.22
CA TYR A 218 -0.83 14.14 -32.77
C TYR A 218 -1.88 15.19 -33.15
N LYS A 219 -1.50 16.16 -33.97
CA LYS A 219 -2.36 17.31 -34.38
C LYS A 219 -3.66 16.93 -35.09
N HIS A 220 -3.69 15.76 -35.70
CA HIS A 220 -4.85 15.22 -36.41
C HIS A 220 -5.93 14.60 -35.50
N ILE A 221 -5.64 14.45 -34.21
CA ILE A 221 -6.58 13.92 -33.21
C ILE A 221 -7.12 15.09 -32.36
N ASP A 222 -8.44 15.07 -32.10
CA ASP A 222 -9.05 16.05 -31.23
C ASP A 222 -8.40 15.99 -29.82
N LYS A 223 -7.89 17.13 -29.37
CA LYS A 223 -7.21 17.28 -28.07
C LYS A 223 -8.06 16.84 -26.89
N LYS A 224 -9.41 16.89 -27.01
CA LYS A 224 -10.34 16.45 -25.98
C LYS A 224 -10.34 14.93 -25.79
N PHE A 225 -9.99 14.17 -26.83
CA PHE A 225 -10.02 12.71 -26.84
C PHE A 225 -8.69 12.10 -27.28
N LEU A 226 -7.59 12.72 -26.89
CA LEU A 226 -6.25 12.21 -27.18
C LEU A 226 -5.82 11.19 -26.10
N PHE A 227 -5.82 9.93 -26.48
CA PHE A 227 -5.34 8.80 -25.67
C PHE A 227 -3.99 8.33 -26.24
N THR A 228 -2.96 8.34 -25.41
CA THR A 228 -1.60 7.93 -25.81
C THR A 228 -1.11 6.69 -25.06
N ASN A 229 -1.96 6.16 -24.21
CA ASN A 229 -1.73 4.92 -23.46
C ASN A 229 -3.07 4.18 -23.27
N ILE A 230 -3.04 2.92 -22.82
CA ILE A 230 -4.21 2.23 -22.27
C ILE A 230 -4.33 2.57 -20.78
N GLY A 231 -5.52 2.53 -20.23
CA GLY A 231 -5.68 2.87 -18.81
C GLY A 231 -7.04 2.49 -18.24
N TYR A 232 -7.19 2.78 -16.96
CA TYR A 232 -8.34 2.45 -16.14
C TYR A 232 -9.25 3.67 -15.91
N ASN A 233 -10.40 3.46 -15.31
CA ASN A 233 -11.18 4.52 -14.68
C ASN A 233 -11.12 4.34 -13.15
N ILE A 234 -10.02 4.77 -12.55
CA ILE A 234 -9.75 4.63 -11.11
C ILE A 234 -9.49 5.99 -10.44
N ARG A 235 -10.04 7.04 -10.99
CA ARG A 235 -9.93 8.40 -10.44
C ARG A 235 -10.67 8.50 -9.10
N GLY A 236 -10.07 9.19 -8.13
CA GLY A 236 -10.78 9.59 -6.93
C GLY A 236 -11.75 10.76 -7.19
N SER A 237 -12.76 10.93 -6.34
CA SER A 237 -13.76 11.99 -6.45
C SER A 237 -13.31 13.31 -5.82
N GLU A 238 -13.88 14.45 -6.26
CA GLU A 238 -13.70 15.74 -5.60
C GLU A 238 -14.28 15.74 -4.15
N ILE A 239 -15.36 15.00 -3.93
CA ILE A 239 -15.97 14.82 -2.59
C ILE A 239 -14.95 14.14 -1.66
N GLY A 240 -14.37 13.01 -2.07
CA GLY A 240 -13.33 12.32 -1.32
C GLY A 240 -12.10 13.19 -1.08
N SER A 241 -11.69 13.97 -2.09
CA SER A 241 -10.58 14.91 -1.96
C SER A 241 -10.83 16.01 -0.93
N ALA A 242 -12.05 16.57 -0.91
CA ALA A 242 -12.44 17.57 0.08
C ALA A 242 -12.43 16.99 1.51
N MET A 243 -12.92 15.77 1.68
CA MET A 243 -12.80 15.01 2.94
C MET A 243 -11.34 14.79 3.33
N GLY A 244 -10.53 14.28 2.39
CA GLY A 244 -9.11 13.98 2.59
C GLY A 244 -8.30 15.19 3.05
N LEU A 245 -8.56 16.38 2.51
CA LEU A 245 -7.92 17.62 2.93
C LEU A 245 -8.19 17.95 4.41
N ILE A 246 -9.41 17.71 4.90
CA ILE A 246 -9.75 17.93 6.31
C ILE A 246 -9.15 16.82 7.19
N GLN A 247 -9.22 15.58 6.75
CA GLN A 247 -8.69 14.43 7.46
C GLN A 247 -7.16 14.52 7.62
N LEU A 248 -6.45 14.95 6.57
CA LEU A 248 -4.99 15.11 6.61
C LEU A 248 -4.55 16.11 7.69
N LYS A 249 -5.31 17.18 7.95
CA LYS A 249 -5.04 18.12 9.04
C LYS A 249 -5.17 17.47 10.43
N LYS A 250 -6.00 16.44 10.57
CA LYS A 250 -6.23 15.73 11.85
C LYS A 250 -5.23 14.57 12.07
N LEU A 251 -4.49 14.16 11.04
CA LEU A 251 -3.68 12.92 11.06
C LEU A 251 -2.71 12.87 12.22
N ASN A 252 -1.98 13.94 12.52
CA ASN A 252 -1.01 13.93 13.63
C ASN A 252 -1.67 13.68 15.00
N LYS A 253 -2.87 14.25 15.23
CA LYS A 253 -3.66 14.00 16.45
C LYS A 253 -4.11 12.54 16.50
N ILE A 254 -4.59 11.98 15.38
CA ILE A 254 -5.02 10.59 15.28
C ILE A 254 -3.85 9.65 15.58
N LEU A 255 -2.67 9.89 15.00
CA LEU A 255 -1.47 9.09 15.24
C LEU A 255 -1.01 9.16 16.71
N SER A 256 -1.09 10.32 17.34
CA SER A 256 -0.76 10.50 18.76
C SER A 256 -1.68 9.64 19.65
N ILE A 257 -2.99 9.67 19.41
CA ILE A 257 -3.98 8.87 20.14
C ILE A 257 -3.69 7.37 19.94
N ARG A 258 -3.49 6.91 18.70
CA ARG A 258 -3.18 5.50 18.40
C ARG A 258 -1.92 5.02 19.14
N ARG A 259 -0.87 5.81 19.15
CA ARG A 259 0.37 5.50 19.87
C ARG A 259 0.16 5.46 21.39
N SER A 260 -0.63 6.36 21.95
CA SER A 260 -0.97 6.37 23.39
C SER A 260 -1.73 5.11 23.78
N VAL A 261 -2.78 4.75 23.02
CA VAL A 261 -3.56 3.52 23.25
C VAL A 261 -2.67 2.28 23.14
N SER A 262 -1.84 2.21 22.10
CA SER A 262 -0.94 1.06 21.91
C SER A 262 0.10 0.94 23.02
N LYS A 263 0.64 2.06 23.51
CA LYS A 263 1.54 2.07 24.67
C LYS A 263 0.87 1.50 25.91
N PHE A 264 -0.40 1.86 26.16
CA PHE A 264 -1.17 1.29 27.27
C PHE A 264 -1.28 -0.23 27.14
N TRP A 265 -1.67 -0.75 25.98
CA TRP A 265 -1.77 -2.19 25.73
C TRP A 265 -0.43 -2.90 25.92
N ILE A 266 0.63 -2.40 25.32
CA ILE A 266 1.97 -2.99 25.42
C ILE A 266 2.42 -3.05 26.88
N ASN A 267 2.29 -1.97 27.64
CA ASN A 267 2.74 -1.93 29.03
C ASN A 267 2.00 -2.94 29.91
N ASN A 268 0.70 -3.14 29.69
CA ASN A 268 -0.10 -4.07 30.48
C ASN A 268 0.07 -5.53 30.07
N PHE A 269 0.43 -5.82 28.81
CA PHE A 269 0.37 -7.18 28.27
C PHE A 269 1.71 -7.71 27.73
N LYS A 270 2.80 -6.95 27.74
CA LYS A 270 4.12 -7.39 27.22
C LYS A 270 4.64 -8.68 27.85
N ASN A 271 4.27 -8.98 29.09
CA ASN A 271 4.66 -10.18 29.83
C ASN A 271 3.57 -11.27 29.82
N SER A 272 2.57 -11.19 28.95
CA SER A 272 1.51 -12.19 28.88
C SER A 272 2.08 -13.58 28.59
N LYS A 273 1.60 -14.59 29.36
CA LYS A 273 1.89 -16.00 29.11
C LYS A 273 1.01 -16.58 28.00
N LEU A 274 -0.08 -15.89 27.62
CA LEU A 274 -1.07 -16.39 26.68
C LEU A 274 -0.81 -15.96 25.23
N PHE A 275 -0.24 -14.77 25.03
CA PHE A 275 -0.04 -14.21 23.68
C PHE A 275 1.20 -13.31 23.58
N ASN A 276 1.65 -13.12 22.36
CA ASN A 276 2.62 -12.10 21.96
C ASN A 276 1.92 -10.93 21.30
N MET A 277 2.45 -9.75 21.49
CA MET A 277 2.09 -8.56 20.73
C MET A 277 3.17 -8.28 19.68
N GLN A 278 2.79 -7.62 18.60
CA GLN A 278 3.74 -7.15 17.60
C GLN A 278 4.78 -6.23 18.26
N ILE A 279 6.06 -6.46 17.94
CA ILE A 279 7.15 -5.60 18.40
C ILE A 279 7.52 -4.62 17.29
N GLN A 280 7.64 -3.36 17.66
CA GLN A 280 8.07 -2.29 16.77
C GLN A 280 9.48 -2.56 16.24
N THR A 281 9.66 -2.47 14.92
CA THR A 281 10.97 -2.58 14.27
C THR A 281 11.93 -1.52 14.82
N ASN A 282 13.17 -1.89 15.08
CA ASN A 282 14.18 -0.96 15.58
C ASN A 282 14.33 0.26 14.65
N LYS A 283 14.60 1.43 15.21
CA LYS A 283 14.73 2.72 14.50
C LYS A 283 13.45 3.17 13.76
N SER A 284 12.30 2.56 14.04
CA SER A 284 11.03 2.94 13.43
C SER A 284 10.14 3.74 14.37
N LEU A 285 9.11 4.37 13.80
CA LEU A 285 8.01 4.98 14.51
C LEU A 285 6.71 4.37 13.97
N HIS A 286 6.08 3.55 14.79
CA HIS A 286 4.87 2.81 14.44
C HIS A 286 3.64 3.73 14.34
N SER A 287 2.74 3.48 13.39
CA SER A 287 1.48 4.24 13.25
C SER A 287 0.25 3.53 13.82
N TRP A 288 0.37 2.26 14.19
CA TRP A 288 -0.64 1.45 14.86
C TRP A 288 -2.01 1.43 14.16
N PHE A 289 -2.08 0.74 13.03
CA PHE A 289 -3.36 0.48 12.35
C PHE A 289 -4.28 -0.39 13.21
N GLY A 290 -3.72 -1.36 13.88
CA GLY A 290 -4.35 -2.22 14.86
C GLY A 290 -3.33 -2.70 15.89
N ILE A 291 -3.79 -3.50 16.85
CA ILE A 291 -2.96 -4.14 17.88
C ILE A 291 -2.98 -5.64 17.63
N PRO A 292 -2.01 -6.18 16.88
CA PRO A 292 -1.95 -7.62 16.61
C PRO A 292 -1.62 -8.41 17.87
N ILE A 293 -2.38 -9.48 18.10
CA ILE A 293 -2.22 -10.42 19.20
C ILE A 293 -2.06 -11.81 18.61
N VAL A 294 -0.93 -12.47 18.91
CA VAL A 294 -0.59 -13.82 18.42
C VAL A 294 -0.57 -14.76 19.62
N LEU A 295 -1.40 -15.81 19.59
CA LEU A 295 -1.49 -16.76 20.71
C LEU A 295 -0.18 -17.57 20.83
N LYS A 296 0.26 -17.78 22.08
CA LYS A 296 1.43 -18.61 22.44
C LYS A 296 1.05 -20.07 22.72
N THR A 297 -0.23 -20.34 22.92
CA THR A 297 -0.70 -21.62 23.42
C THR A 297 -1.95 -22.09 22.69
N ASN A 298 -2.05 -23.38 22.50
CA ASN A 298 -3.24 -24.04 21.96
C ASN A 298 -4.31 -24.33 23.06
N LYS A 299 -4.01 -24.02 24.34
CA LYS A 299 -4.94 -24.26 25.46
C LYS A 299 -6.18 -23.38 25.39
N VAL A 300 -6.09 -22.23 24.73
CA VAL A 300 -7.20 -21.29 24.56
C VAL A 300 -7.59 -21.25 23.08
N LYS A 301 -8.85 -21.51 22.78
CA LYS A 301 -9.36 -21.46 21.41
C LYS A 301 -9.55 -20.01 20.96
N LEU A 302 -9.04 -19.65 19.79
CA LEU A 302 -9.17 -18.31 19.21
C LEU A 302 -10.63 -17.81 19.19
N ASN A 303 -11.57 -18.69 18.83
CA ASN A 303 -13.00 -18.35 18.80
C ASN A 303 -13.56 -17.98 20.18
N SER A 304 -13.06 -18.59 21.27
CA SER A 304 -13.49 -18.23 22.63
C SER A 304 -13.01 -16.83 23.02
N ILE A 305 -11.78 -16.47 22.64
CA ILE A 305 -11.24 -15.13 22.85
C ILE A 305 -12.04 -14.10 22.06
N ARG A 306 -12.33 -14.37 20.79
CA ARG A 306 -13.15 -13.48 19.96
C ARG A 306 -14.52 -13.25 20.55
N LYS A 307 -15.23 -14.32 20.93
CA LYS A 307 -16.54 -14.20 21.60
C LYS A 307 -16.46 -13.36 22.86
N PHE A 308 -15.40 -13.52 23.68
CA PHE A 308 -15.20 -12.70 24.86
C PHE A 308 -15.02 -11.22 24.53
N PHE A 309 -14.21 -10.89 23.52
CA PHE A 309 -14.04 -9.50 23.10
C PHE A 309 -15.34 -8.92 22.52
N ASP A 310 -16.02 -9.68 21.65
CA ASP A 310 -17.29 -9.26 21.04
C ASP A 310 -18.37 -9.00 22.12
N SER A 311 -18.48 -9.86 23.16
CA SER A 311 -19.43 -9.66 24.28
C SER A 311 -19.08 -8.44 25.15
N ASN A 312 -17.85 -7.93 25.05
CA ASN A 312 -17.40 -6.70 25.72
C ASN A 312 -17.31 -5.51 24.75
N ASN A 313 -17.95 -5.55 23.60
CA ASN A 313 -17.98 -4.51 22.58
C ASN A 313 -16.58 -4.11 22.03
N ILE A 314 -15.65 -5.08 22.01
CA ILE A 314 -14.32 -4.92 21.42
C ILE A 314 -14.27 -5.68 20.11
N GLU A 315 -14.28 -4.94 18.99
CA GLU A 315 -14.22 -5.55 17.65
C GLU A 315 -12.86 -6.22 17.42
N THR A 316 -12.89 -7.45 16.95
CA THR A 316 -11.71 -8.21 16.57
C THR A 316 -11.74 -8.65 15.12
N ARG A 317 -10.57 -8.80 14.51
CA ARG A 317 -10.41 -9.31 13.15
C ARG A 317 -9.24 -10.29 13.08
N PRO A 318 -9.23 -11.23 12.12
CA PRO A 318 -8.03 -12.02 11.82
C PRO A 318 -6.84 -11.12 11.52
N ILE A 319 -5.64 -11.63 11.76
CA ILE A 319 -4.41 -10.93 11.34
C ILE A 319 -4.37 -10.88 9.81
N ILE A 320 -4.73 -9.72 9.26
CA ILE A 320 -4.94 -9.47 7.82
C ILE A 320 -5.86 -10.55 7.23
N CYS A 321 -5.53 -11.17 6.10
CA CYS A 321 -6.23 -12.37 5.63
C CYS A 321 -5.40 -13.65 5.84
N GLY A 322 -4.39 -13.58 6.70
CA GLY A 322 -3.51 -14.67 7.02
C GLY A 322 -2.58 -15.07 5.88
N ASN A 323 -2.28 -16.35 5.78
CA ASN A 323 -1.50 -16.90 4.68
C ASN A 323 -2.32 -16.88 3.38
N ILE A 324 -2.04 -15.90 2.52
CA ILE A 324 -2.77 -15.70 1.26
C ILE A 324 -2.70 -16.91 0.33
N THR A 325 -1.62 -17.72 0.41
CA THR A 325 -1.45 -18.89 -0.45
C THR A 325 -2.50 -19.98 -0.16
N LYS A 326 -3.16 -19.93 1.01
CA LYS A 326 -4.22 -20.85 1.40
C LYS A 326 -5.60 -20.41 0.93
N GLN A 327 -5.75 -19.21 0.39
CA GLN A 327 -7.02 -18.73 -0.12
C GLN A 327 -7.45 -19.55 -1.37
N PRO A 328 -8.74 -19.93 -1.47
CA PRO A 328 -9.23 -20.73 -2.59
C PRO A 328 -8.91 -20.15 -3.97
N ALA A 329 -8.94 -18.82 -4.11
CA ALA A 329 -8.62 -18.12 -5.35
C ALA A 329 -7.21 -18.49 -5.88
N MET A 330 -6.23 -18.66 -4.99
CA MET A 330 -4.84 -18.96 -5.39
C MET A 330 -4.68 -20.30 -6.12
N LYS A 331 -5.61 -21.24 -5.94
CA LYS A 331 -5.56 -22.56 -6.62
C LYS A 331 -5.64 -22.46 -8.16
N LYS A 332 -6.12 -21.35 -8.69
CA LYS A 332 -6.33 -21.14 -10.14
C LYS A 332 -5.22 -20.32 -10.81
N PHE A 333 -4.27 -19.80 -10.04
CA PHE A 333 -3.24 -18.90 -10.56
C PHE A 333 -1.83 -19.43 -10.30
N LYS A 334 -0.91 -19.03 -11.16
CA LYS A 334 0.50 -19.39 -11.03
C LYS A 334 1.18 -18.53 -9.97
N TYR A 335 1.86 -19.17 -9.04
CA TYR A 335 2.70 -18.52 -8.03
C TYR A 335 3.84 -19.44 -7.60
N LYS A 336 4.75 -18.93 -6.80
CA LYS A 336 5.83 -19.69 -6.18
C LYS A 336 5.83 -19.45 -4.67
N ILE A 337 6.30 -20.43 -3.92
CA ILE A 337 6.60 -20.31 -2.49
C ILE A 337 8.10 -20.58 -2.31
N LYS A 338 8.78 -19.71 -1.57
CA LYS A 338 10.15 -19.96 -1.16
C LYS A 338 10.20 -20.25 0.34
N GLY A 339 10.67 -21.43 0.69
CA GLY A 339 10.68 -21.93 2.07
C GLY A 339 9.34 -22.57 2.49
N ASP A 340 9.12 -22.72 3.79
CA ASP A 340 7.98 -23.44 4.39
C ASP A 340 6.84 -22.57 4.90
N LEU A 341 7.00 -21.25 4.91
CA LEU A 341 6.06 -20.26 5.45
C LEU A 341 5.65 -20.54 6.91
N LYS A 342 6.56 -21.10 7.71
CA LYS A 342 6.30 -21.55 9.08
C LYS A 342 5.79 -20.43 9.97
N ASN A 343 6.42 -19.26 9.90
CA ASN A 343 6.06 -18.10 10.72
C ASN A 343 4.68 -17.56 10.31
N THR A 344 4.45 -17.37 9.00
CA THR A 344 3.14 -16.97 8.48
C THR A 344 2.04 -17.94 8.92
N ASN A 345 2.29 -19.25 8.90
CA ASN A 345 1.31 -20.24 9.35
C ASN A 345 1.10 -20.21 10.87
N SER A 346 2.13 -19.88 11.66
CA SER A 346 2.04 -19.86 13.12
C SER A 346 1.20 -18.70 13.65
N VAL A 347 1.25 -17.54 13.03
CA VAL A 347 0.48 -16.35 13.44
C VAL A 347 -1.01 -16.45 13.11
N MET A 348 -1.43 -17.52 12.42
CA MET A 348 -2.82 -17.82 12.06
C MET A 348 -3.54 -18.70 13.09
N LYS A 349 -2.82 -19.25 14.05
CA LYS A 349 -3.34 -20.16 15.10
C LYS A 349 -3.81 -19.37 16.29
#